data_d375ab1766a53ae9a0dac8bdd49fdf19
#
_entry.id   d375ab1766a53ae9a0dac8bdd49fdf19
#
_cell.length_a   1.000
_cell.length_b   1.000
_cell.length_c   1.000
_cell.angle_alpha   90.00
_cell.angle_beta   90.00
_cell.angle_gamma   90.00
#
_symmetry.space_group_name_H-M   'P 1'
#
loop_
_entity.id
_entity.type
_entity.pdbx_description
1 polymer ?
#
loop_
_entity_poly.entity_id
_entity_poly.type
_entity_poly.pdbx_seq_one_letter_code
_entity_poly.pdbx_strand_id
1 'polypeptide(L)'
;MGNLDEDKRIRLAGLTRESTELNREPYLITLENLDDLLALVPRRIPDRALRLLAAVSRRTKFFGQSIDLQRETDIPLAYAGNSDEFRHFVNHLHDAGLIERGSWSSGPSIDVILTADGLETLEARSPTGLESDSAFVAMWFDDSINHVFRDGIKPAVEEDCGFDAVRIDLEEHNDDIMDRVLAEIRKPRFVIADFTKHRNGVYFEAGYALGLSIPVIWLCRNDEMGEAHFDTEHFNHIVWANPSDLRQRLALRIRATIGMGSRKS
;
A
#
# COMPACT_ATOMS: atom_id res chain seq x y z
N MET A 1 -7.95 20.10 15.71
CA MET A 1 -6.94 19.07 15.44
C MET A 1 -6.25 18.74 16.75
N GLY A 2 -6.54 17.59 17.35
CA GLY A 2 -5.86 17.12 18.57
C GLY A 2 -4.37 17.03 18.34
N ASN A 3 -3.59 17.18 19.39
CA ASN A 3 -2.15 17.24 19.38
C ASN A 3 -1.57 15.88 18.95
N LEU A 4 -1.41 15.66 17.62
CA LEU A 4 -0.67 14.52 17.11
C LEU A 4 0.76 14.60 17.63
N ASP A 5 1.27 13.51 18.21
CA ASP A 5 2.67 13.45 18.60
C ASP A 5 3.60 13.60 17.37
N GLU A 6 4.85 13.94 17.63
CA GLU A 6 5.82 14.23 16.57
C GLU A 6 6.08 13.02 15.67
N ASP A 7 6.12 11.79 16.23
CA ASP A 7 6.31 10.56 15.48
C ASP A 7 5.16 10.32 14.47
N LYS A 8 3.92 10.51 14.89
CA LYS A 8 2.75 10.38 13.99
C LYS A 8 2.78 11.44 12.89
N ARG A 9 3.21 12.67 13.19
CA ARG A 9 3.33 13.72 12.17
C ARG A 9 4.36 13.35 11.10
N ILE A 10 5.53 12.86 11.50
CA ILE A 10 6.60 12.42 10.60
C ILE A 10 6.08 11.31 9.68
N ARG A 11 5.41 10.32 10.24
CA ARG A 11 4.85 9.19 9.51
C ARG A 11 3.82 9.62 8.48
N LEU A 12 2.88 10.48 8.87
CA LEU A 12 1.87 11.01 7.96
C LEU A 12 2.47 11.91 6.88
N ALA A 13 3.51 12.68 7.19
CA ALA A 13 4.24 13.48 6.20
C ALA A 13 4.87 12.58 5.13
N GLY A 14 5.44 11.42 5.52
CA GLY A 14 5.96 10.42 4.59
C GLY A 14 4.89 9.90 3.63
N LEU A 15 3.72 9.47 4.16
CA LEU A 15 2.60 9.00 3.34
C LEU A 15 2.10 10.08 2.37
N THR A 16 1.92 11.31 2.86
CA THR A 16 1.45 12.43 2.03
C THR A 16 2.45 12.74 0.92
N ARG A 17 3.75 12.74 1.23
CA ARG A 17 4.80 12.98 0.25
C ARG A 17 4.84 11.89 -0.81
N GLU A 18 4.75 10.63 -0.41
CA GLU A 18 4.70 9.50 -1.33
C GLU A 18 3.48 9.57 -2.25
N SER A 19 2.29 9.89 -1.73
CA SER A 19 1.08 10.10 -2.53
C SER A 19 1.29 11.20 -3.58
N THR A 20 1.92 12.31 -3.20
CA THR A 20 2.24 13.41 -4.11
C THR A 20 3.23 12.99 -5.22
N GLU A 21 4.28 12.24 -4.89
CA GLU A 21 5.25 11.71 -5.87
C GLU A 21 4.59 10.75 -6.89
N LEU A 22 3.53 10.06 -6.47
CA LEU A 22 2.73 9.17 -7.32
C LEU A 22 1.61 9.90 -8.10
N ASN A 23 1.56 11.24 -8.05
CA ASN A 23 0.50 12.06 -8.63
C ASN A 23 -0.92 11.65 -8.18
N ARG A 24 -1.04 11.19 -6.92
CA ARG A 24 -2.32 10.81 -6.30
C ARG A 24 -2.86 11.95 -5.45
N GLU A 25 -4.17 11.93 -5.23
CA GLU A 25 -4.79 12.85 -4.27
C GLU A 25 -4.21 12.62 -2.86
N PRO A 26 -3.97 13.69 -2.08
CA PRO A 26 -3.54 13.57 -0.70
C PRO A 26 -4.56 12.78 0.14
N TYR A 27 -4.07 12.03 1.11
CA TYR A 27 -4.93 11.33 2.04
C TYR A 27 -5.81 12.29 2.84
N LEU A 28 -7.10 12.00 2.94
CA LEU A 28 -7.98 12.67 3.88
C LEU A 28 -7.74 12.09 5.28
N ILE A 29 -7.05 12.83 6.14
CA ILE A 29 -6.71 12.40 7.50
C ILE A 29 -7.84 12.79 8.44
N THR A 30 -8.46 11.78 9.07
CA THR A 30 -9.51 11.92 10.09
C THR A 30 -9.12 11.14 11.34
N LEU A 31 -9.82 11.34 12.46
CA LEU A 31 -9.59 10.52 13.64
C LEU A 31 -9.99 9.06 13.44
N GLU A 32 -10.96 8.82 12.58
CA GLU A 32 -11.49 7.48 12.29
C GLU A 32 -10.53 6.62 11.47
N ASN A 33 -9.72 7.21 10.56
CA ASN A 33 -8.80 6.49 9.69
C ASN A 33 -7.33 6.64 10.09
N LEU A 34 -7.04 7.35 11.17
CA LEU A 34 -5.66 7.66 11.58
C LEU A 34 -4.83 6.39 11.81
N ASP A 35 -5.38 5.42 12.54
CA ASP A 35 -4.67 4.18 12.86
C ASP A 35 -4.48 3.30 11.61
N ASP A 36 -5.45 3.29 10.70
CA ASP A 36 -5.33 2.61 9.41
C ASP A 36 -4.21 3.24 8.55
N LEU A 37 -4.14 4.57 8.48
CA LEU A 37 -3.07 5.28 7.77
C LEU A 37 -1.70 5.02 8.41
N LEU A 38 -1.61 5.04 9.73
CA LEU A 38 -0.36 4.73 10.44
C LEU A 38 0.08 3.27 10.26
N ALA A 39 -0.85 2.35 9.98
CA ALA A 39 -0.51 0.96 9.65
C ALA A 39 0.17 0.82 8.28
N LEU A 40 -0.05 1.75 7.33
CA LEU A 40 0.60 1.78 6.02
C LEU A 40 2.06 2.23 6.08
N VAL A 41 2.46 2.87 7.17
CA VAL A 41 3.81 3.44 7.31
C VAL A 41 4.84 2.34 7.51
N PRO A 42 5.93 2.33 6.72
CA PRO A 42 7.00 1.37 6.91
C PRO A 42 7.66 1.58 8.28
N ARG A 43 7.68 0.51 9.09
CA ARG A 43 8.24 0.57 10.47
C ARG A 43 9.72 0.22 10.51
N ARG A 44 10.17 -0.64 9.60
CA ARG A 44 11.54 -1.14 9.57
C ARG A 44 12.44 -0.21 8.75
N ILE A 45 13.66 -0.01 9.23
CA ILE A 45 14.68 0.82 8.53
C ILE A 45 14.90 0.37 7.08
N PRO A 46 15.04 -0.94 6.75
CA PRO A 46 15.19 -1.37 5.38
C PRO A 46 14.01 -1.00 4.47
N ASP A 47 12.79 -1.07 5.00
CA ASP A 47 11.58 -0.74 4.23
C ASP A 47 11.53 0.78 3.94
N ARG A 48 11.92 1.61 4.90
CA ARG A 48 12.04 3.07 4.73
C ARG A 48 13.13 3.43 3.72
N ALA A 49 14.28 2.75 3.76
CA ALA A 49 15.35 2.93 2.78
C ALA A 49 14.88 2.59 1.36
N LEU A 50 14.10 1.49 1.20
CA LEU A 50 13.51 1.11 -0.10
C LEU A 50 12.51 2.16 -0.61
N ARG A 51 11.74 2.82 0.28
CA ARG A 51 10.84 3.92 -0.13
C ARG A 51 11.63 5.09 -0.71
N LEU A 52 12.74 5.47 -0.08
CA LEU A 52 13.62 6.51 -0.61
C LEU A 52 14.23 6.09 -1.95
N LEU A 53 14.72 4.85 -2.07
CA LEU A 53 15.27 4.34 -3.32
C LEU A 53 14.22 4.34 -4.45
N ALA A 54 12.99 3.93 -4.15
CA ALA A 54 11.86 3.99 -5.09
C ALA A 54 11.53 5.43 -5.51
N ALA A 55 11.62 6.41 -4.60
CA ALA A 55 11.42 7.82 -4.95
C ALA A 55 12.54 8.34 -5.89
N VAL A 56 13.78 7.94 -5.67
CA VAL A 56 14.90 8.24 -6.59
C VAL A 56 14.64 7.62 -7.96
N SER A 57 14.24 6.35 -8.01
CA SER A 57 13.91 5.65 -9.26
C SER A 57 12.80 6.34 -10.05
N ARG A 58 11.70 6.74 -9.41
CA ARG A 58 10.59 7.47 -10.08
C ARG A 58 11.02 8.79 -10.69
N ARG A 59 11.97 9.49 -10.09
CA ARG A 59 12.51 10.76 -10.61
C ARG A 59 13.52 10.55 -11.73
N THR A 60 14.10 9.34 -11.84
CA THR A 60 15.11 8.98 -12.84
C THR A 60 14.42 8.67 -14.18
N LYS A 61 14.67 9.50 -15.19
CA LYS A 61 14.11 9.35 -16.55
C LYS A 61 14.96 8.49 -17.46
N PHE A 62 16.27 8.41 -17.20
CA PHE A 62 17.21 7.57 -17.96
C PHE A 62 18.34 7.12 -17.04
N PHE A 63 18.91 5.96 -17.31
CA PHE A 63 19.99 5.37 -16.53
C PHE A 63 21.22 6.29 -16.50
N GLY A 64 21.75 6.51 -15.29
CA GLY A 64 22.87 7.43 -15.05
C GLY A 64 22.46 8.90 -14.84
N GLN A 65 21.14 9.20 -14.81
CA GLN A 65 20.69 10.56 -14.49
C GLN A 65 20.96 10.91 -13.03
N SER A 66 21.57 12.07 -12.81
CA SER A 66 21.69 12.66 -11.47
C SER A 66 20.36 13.25 -11.01
N ILE A 67 19.94 12.89 -9.80
CA ILE A 67 18.76 13.38 -9.14
C ILE A 67 19.18 14.22 -7.94
N ASP A 68 18.68 15.44 -7.87
CA ASP A 68 18.95 16.37 -6.78
C ASP A 68 17.94 16.16 -5.64
N LEU A 69 18.38 15.56 -4.53
CA LEU A 69 17.59 15.37 -3.32
C LEU A 69 17.73 16.59 -2.40
N GLN A 70 16.62 17.25 -2.14
CA GLN A 70 16.56 18.44 -1.29
C GLN A 70 16.53 18.04 0.20
N ARG A 71 17.49 18.58 0.98
CA ARG A 71 17.68 18.21 2.40
C ARG A 71 16.51 18.56 3.31
N GLU A 72 15.70 19.55 2.96
CA GLU A 72 14.59 19.98 3.80
C GLU A 72 13.25 19.39 3.34
N THR A 73 13.02 19.35 2.03
CA THR A 73 11.73 18.98 1.46
C THR A 73 11.59 17.49 1.15
N ASP A 74 12.72 16.76 1.01
CA ASP A 74 12.71 15.34 0.68
C ASP A 74 12.89 14.41 1.91
N ILE A 75 13.07 14.97 3.11
CA ILE A 75 13.09 14.21 4.38
C ILE A 75 11.94 13.20 4.47
N PRO A 76 10.68 13.57 4.15
CA PRO A 76 9.55 12.65 4.24
C PRO A 76 9.61 11.45 3.29
N LEU A 77 10.41 11.50 2.20
CA LEU A 77 10.57 10.36 1.27
C LEU A 77 11.18 9.12 1.94
N ALA A 78 12.01 9.34 2.98
CA ALA A 78 12.57 8.28 3.80
C ALA A 78 11.79 8.07 5.10
N TYR A 79 10.65 8.74 5.30
CA TYR A 79 9.94 8.77 6.59
C TYR A 79 10.87 9.19 7.74
N ALA A 80 11.84 10.06 7.46
CA ALA A 80 12.82 10.53 8.42
C ALA A 80 12.26 11.69 9.25
N GLY A 81 12.69 11.78 10.51
CA GLY A 81 12.26 12.82 11.43
C GLY A 81 13.03 14.13 11.27
N ASN A 82 14.23 14.07 10.69
CA ASN A 82 15.09 15.23 10.54
C ASN A 82 16.13 15.00 9.42
N SER A 83 16.89 16.07 9.11
CA SER A 83 17.92 16.04 8.06
C SER A 83 19.07 15.08 8.35
N ASP A 84 19.42 14.86 9.62
CA ASP A 84 20.50 13.94 9.98
C ASP A 84 20.09 12.49 9.72
N GLU A 85 18.87 12.10 10.12
CA GLU A 85 18.35 10.77 9.83
C GLU A 85 18.18 10.56 8.32
N PHE A 86 17.70 11.55 7.58
CA PHE A 86 17.62 11.50 6.12
C PHE A 86 18.99 11.26 5.49
N ARG A 87 20.02 11.98 5.96
CA ARG A 87 21.41 11.77 5.52
C ARG A 87 21.89 10.35 5.78
N HIS A 88 21.54 9.76 6.92
CA HIS A 88 21.87 8.37 7.21
C HIS A 88 21.22 7.38 6.23
N PHE A 89 19.98 7.62 5.80
CA PHE A 89 19.34 6.81 4.76
C PHE A 89 20.04 6.90 3.42
N VAL A 90 20.41 8.11 2.99
CA VAL A 90 21.17 8.31 1.74
C VAL A 90 22.54 7.61 1.82
N ASN A 91 23.26 7.75 2.94
CA ASN A 91 24.52 7.05 3.14
C ASN A 91 24.34 5.53 3.13
N HIS A 92 23.33 5.01 3.82
CA HIS A 92 23.03 3.59 3.84
C HIS A 92 22.77 3.01 2.43
N LEU A 93 22.01 3.71 1.60
CA LEU A 93 21.79 3.30 0.20
C LEU A 93 23.08 3.33 -0.62
N HIS A 94 23.93 4.35 -0.41
CA HIS A 94 25.23 4.47 -1.08
C HIS A 94 26.19 3.35 -0.65
N ASP A 95 26.33 3.13 0.65
CA ASP A 95 27.23 2.11 1.22
C ASP A 95 26.79 0.68 0.82
N ALA A 96 25.49 0.49 0.57
CA ALA A 96 24.93 -0.72 0.01
C ALA A 96 25.08 -0.85 -1.52
N GLY A 97 25.66 0.14 -2.21
CA GLY A 97 25.87 0.15 -3.65
C GLY A 97 24.61 0.41 -4.48
N LEU A 98 23.50 0.80 -3.85
CA LEU A 98 22.21 0.98 -4.52
C LEU A 98 22.07 2.34 -5.22
N ILE A 99 22.82 3.32 -4.75
CA ILE A 99 22.98 4.65 -5.37
C ILE A 99 24.44 5.07 -5.34
N GLU A 100 24.86 5.86 -6.32
CA GLU A 100 26.03 6.71 -6.18
C GLU A 100 25.59 8.07 -5.61
N ARG A 101 26.45 8.75 -4.87
CA ARG A 101 26.16 10.09 -4.36
C ARG A 101 27.35 11.03 -4.48
N GLY A 102 27.05 12.30 -4.63
CA GLY A 102 28.02 13.37 -4.51
C GLY A 102 28.49 13.57 -3.06
N SER A 103 29.41 14.49 -2.88
CA SER A 103 29.89 14.87 -1.54
C SER A 103 28.81 15.65 -0.78
N TRP A 104 28.70 15.40 0.50
CA TRP A 104 27.87 16.21 1.42
C TRP A 104 28.55 17.62 1.56
N SER A 105 28.21 18.51 0.64
CA SER A 105 28.56 19.91 0.76
C SER A 105 27.64 20.64 1.75
N SER A 106 27.94 21.89 2.08
CA SER A 106 27.05 22.74 2.89
C SER A 106 25.81 23.24 2.13
N GLY A 107 25.59 22.77 0.88
CA GLY A 107 24.44 23.15 0.05
C GLY A 107 23.11 22.55 0.51
N PRO A 108 21.97 23.00 -0.06
CA PRO A 108 20.63 22.59 0.33
C PRO A 108 20.26 21.18 -0.16
N SER A 109 21.08 20.58 -1.01
CA SER A 109 20.77 19.32 -1.69
C SER A 109 21.97 18.40 -1.80
N ILE A 110 21.72 17.16 -2.24
CA ILE A 110 22.72 16.18 -2.61
C ILE A 110 22.32 15.49 -3.91
N ASP A 111 23.28 15.40 -4.81
CA ASP A 111 23.14 14.64 -6.05
C ASP A 111 23.25 13.15 -5.79
N VAL A 112 22.32 12.38 -6.34
CA VAL A 112 22.33 10.91 -6.30
C VAL A 112 22.06 10.34 -7.70
N ILE A 113 22.68 9.20 -8.00
CA ILE A 113 22.48 8.45 -9.24
C ILE A 113 22.06 7.03 -8.85
N LEU A 114 20.99 6.54 -9.44
CA LEU A 114 20.52 5.17 -9.24
C LEU A 114 21.46 4.19 -9.95
N THR A 115 21.94 3.15 -9.25
CA THR A 115 22.80 2.11 -9.82
C THR A 115 21.97 0.97 -10.43
N ALA A 116 22.62 0.07 -11.17
CA ALA A 116 22.00 -1.17 -11.65
C ALA A 116 21.53 -2.06 -10.49
N ASP A 117 22.36 -2.21 -9.45
CA ASP A 117 22.01 -2.98 -8.24
C ASP A 117 20.82 -2.35 -7.50
N GLY A 118 20.72 -1.01 -7.54
CA GLY A 118 19.56 -0.30 -7.00
C GLY A 118 18.27 -0.63 -7.76
N LEU A 119 18.32 -0.68 -9.10
CA LEU A 119 17.20 -1.09 -9.93
C LEU A 119 16.82 -2.55 -9.69
N GLU A 120 17.77 -3.48 -9.71
CA GLU A 120 17.53 -4.90 -9.42
C GLU A 120 16.93 -5.10 -8.01
N THR A 121 17.43 -4.34 -7.03
CA THR A 121 16.89 -4.39 -5.66
C THR A 121 15.45 -3.92 -5.61
N LEU A 122 15.10 -2.87 -6.36
CA LEU A 122 13.72 -2.41 -6.47
C LEU A 122 12.84 -3.43 -7.18
N GLU A 123 13.29 -4.04 -8.26
CA GLU A 123 12.53 -5.09 -8.96
C GLU A 123 12.31 -6.32 -8.08
N ALA A 124 13.35 -6.75 -7.34
CA ALA A 124 13.28 -7.90 -6.45
C ALA A 124 12.50 -7.64 -5.14
N ARG A 125 12.56 -6.41 -4.63
CA ARG A 125 12.01 -6.03 -3.32
C ARG A 125 11.00 -4.92 -3.42
N SER A 126 10.62 -4.50 -4.65
CA SER A 126 9.62 -3.45 -4.81
C SER A 126 8.50 -3.76 -3.84
N PRO A 127 8.13 -2.83 -2.93
CA PRO A 127 6.93 -3.03 -2.14
C PRO A 127 5.84 -3.23 -3.18
N THR A 128 5.51 -4.50 -3.33
CA THR A 128 4.59 -5.00 -4.32
C THR A 128 3.37 -4.09 -4.31
N GLY A 129 3.02 -3.56 -5.45
CA GLY A 129 1.76 -2.87 -5.64
C GLY A 129 1.69 -1.37 -5.35
N LEU A 130 2.76 -0.67 -4.91
CA LEU A 130 2.67 0.79 -4.66
C LEU A 130 2.30 1.61 -5.90
N GLU A 131 2.75 1.19 -7.06
CA GLU A 131 2.44 1.82 -8.35
C GLU A 131 1.29 1.12 -9.08
N SER A 132 0.79 0.02 -8.52
CA SER A 132 -0.31 -0.74 -9.10
C SER A 132 -1.64 -0.01 -8.95
N ASP A 133 -2.43 -0.01 -10.00
CA ASP A 133 -3.81 0.44 -9.99
C ASP A 133 -4.80 -0.74 -9.85
N SER A 134 -4.34 -1.88 -9.33
CA SER A 134 -5.20 -3.03 -9.06
C SER A 134 -5.45 -3.26 -7.57
N ALA A 135 -6.61 -3.80 -7.26
CA ALA A 135 -7.00 -4.34 -5.97
C ALA A 135 -7.28 -5.85 -6.11
N PHE A 136 -6.64 -6.67 -5.27
CA PHE A 136 -6.97 -8.09 -5.21
C PHE A 136 -8.17 -8.32 -4.29
N VAL A 137 -9.15 -9.12 -4.74
CA VAL A 137 -10.36 -9.41 -3.97
C VAL A 137 -10.34 -10.87 -3.53
N ALA A 138 -10.05 -11.08 -2.25
CA ALA A 138 -10.14 -12.35 -1.55
C ALA A 138 -11.55 -12.53 -0.98
N MET A 139 -12.33 -13.44 -1.53
CA MET A 139 -13.67 -13.74 -1.06
C MET A 139 -14.07 -15.16 -1.43
N TRP A 140 -15.11 -15.69 -0.78
CA TRP A 140 -15.63 -16.98 -1.17
C TRP A 140 -16.24 -16.97 -2.58
N PHE A 141 -15.92 -18.02 -3.36
CA PHE A 141 -16.47 -18.26 -4.68
C PHE A 141 -17.72 -19.11 -4.56
N ASP A 142 -18.87 -18.48 -4.60
CA ASP A 142 -20.16 -19.16 -4.56
C ASP A 142 -21.21 -18.27 -5.20
N ASP A 143 -22.12 -18.86 -5.95
CA ASP A 143 -23.17 -18.12 -6.65
C ASP A 143 -24.05 -17.30 -5.71
N SER A 144 -24.22 -17.74 -4.46
CA SER A 144 -25.01 -17.03 -3.45
C SER A 144 -24.40 -15.67 -3.05
N ILE A 145 -23.09 -15.46 -3.21
CA ILE A 145 -22.41 -14.21 -2.87
C ILE A 145 -21.75 -13.50 -4.05
N ASN A 146 -21.81 -14.07 -5.27
CA ASN A 146 -21.27 -13.42 -6.48
C ASN A 146 -21.87 -12.03 -6.72
N HIS A 147 -23.12 -11.80 -6.34
CA HIS A 147 -23.75 -10.49 -6.42
C HIS A 147 -23.07 -9.43 -5.54
N VAL A 148 -22.44 -9.83 -4.41
CA VAL A 148 -21.68 -8.92 -3.54
C VAL A 148 -20.46 -8.35 -4.27
N PHE A 149 -19.74 -9.21 -5.01
CA PHE A 149 -18.65 -8.76 -5.85
C PHE A 149 -19.13 -7.83 -6.97
N ARG A 150 -20.14 -8.28 -7.74
CA ARG A 150 -20.61 -7.58 -8.93
C ARG A 150 -21.26 -6.23 -8.61
N ASP A 151 -22.10 -6.18 -7.57
CA ASP A 151 -22.97 -5.04 -7.29
C ASP A 151 -22.45 -4.15 -6.13
N GLY A 152 -21.46 -4.64 -5.36
CA GLY A 152 -20.86 -3.93 -4.22
C GLY A 152 -19.39 -3.62 -4.40
N ILE A 153 -18.54 -4.67 -4.41
CA ILE A 153 -17.07 -4.50 -4.38
C ILE A 153 -16.56 -3.91 -5.69
N LYS A 154 -16.89 -4.51 -6.83
CA LYS A 154 -16.37 -4.09 -8.13
C LYS A 154 -16.72 -2.64 -8.46
N PRO A 155 -17.96 -2.18 -8.33
CA PRO A 155 -18.30 -0.77 -8.59
C PRO A 155 -17.58 0.20 -7.62
N ALA A 156 -17.44 -0.16 -6.33
CA ALA A 156 -16.69 0.66 -5.38
C ALA A 156 -15.22 0.86 -5.77
N VAL A 157 -14.60 -0.23 -6.25
CA VAL A 157 -13.18 -0.24 -6.65
C VAL A 157 -12.98 0.46 -7.98
N GLU A 158 -13.77 0.09 -9.01
CA GLU A 158 -13.55 0.52 -10.39
C GLU A 158 -14.19 1.88 -10.71
N GLU A 159 -15.48 2.04 -10.41
CA GLU A 159 -16.23 3.24 -10.78
C GLU A 159 -16.01 4.37 -9.77
N ASP A 160 -16.02 4.06 -8.47
CA ASP A 160 -15.95 5.08 -7.43
C ASP A 160 -14.52 5.46 -7.05
N CYS A 161 -13.53 4.55 -7.21
CA CYS A 161 -12.15 4.77 -6.75
C CYS A 161 -11.09 4.66 -7.83
N GLY A 162 -11.38 4.20 -9.05
CA GLY A 162 -10.48 4.21 -10.20
C GLY A 162 -9.37 3.15 -10.17
N PHE A 163 -9.55 2.05 -9.42
CA PHE A 163 -8.66 0.88 -9.43
C PHE A 163 -9.27 -0.24 -10.27
N ASP A 164 -8.50 -1.27 -10.63
CA ASP A 164 -8.98 -2.49 -11.26
C ASP A 164 -9.24 -3.56 -10.20
N ALA A 165 -10.45 -4.09 -10.12
CA ALA A 165 -10.81 -5.17 -9.20
C ALA A 165 -10.42 -6.54 -9.80
N VAL A 166 -9.40 -7.19 -9.23
CA VAL A 166 -8.90 -8.49 -9.66
C VAL A 166 -9.36 -9.56 -8.68
N ARG A 167 -10.14 -10.53 -9.16
CA ARG A 167 -10.57 -11.72 -8.42
C ARG A 167 -10.11 -12.96 -9.18
N ILE A 168 -9.46 -13.89 -8.49
CA ILE A 168 -9.03 -15.16 -9.10
C ILE A 168 -10.00 -16.24 -8.69
N ASP A 169 -10.60 -16.90 -9.68
CA ASP A 169 -11.44 -18.05 -9.47
C ASP A 169 -10.57 -19.31 -9.29
N LEU A 170 -10.70 -19.99 -8.15
CA LEU A 170 -9.90 -21.15 -7.77
C LEU A 170 -10.59 -22.49 -8.09
N GLU A 171 -11.58 -22.52 -8.99
CA GLU A 171 -12.34 -23.75 -9.30
C GLU A 171 -11.50 -24.88 -9.92
N GLU A 172 -10.26 -24.64 -10.35
CA GLU A 172 -9.37 -25.69 -10.89
C GLU A 172 -8.37 -26.17 -9.84
N HIS A 173 -8.52 -27.42 -9.41
CA HIS A 173 -7.65 -28.12 -8.45
C HIS A 173 -6.31 -28.51 -9.07
N ASN A 174 -5.28 -27.64 -8.98
CA ASN A 174 -3.93 -27.97 -9.38
C ASN A 174 -2.90 -27.27 -8.46
N ASP A 175 -1.78 -27.94 -8.14
CA ASP A 175 -0.71 -27.39 -7.29
C ASP A 175 -0.12 -26.07 -7.84
N ASP A 176 -0.17 -25.86 -9.16
CA ASP A 176 0.24 -24.61 -9.84
C ASP A 176 -0.63 -23.39 -9.48
N ILE A 177 -1.83 -23.59 -8.92
CA ILE A 177 -2.78 -22.51 -8.60
C ILE A 177 -2.30 -21.71 -7.38
N MET A 178 -1.75 -22.38 -6.38
CA MET A 178 -1.30 -21.69 -5.16
C MET A 178 -0.14 -20.73 -5.46
N ASP A 179 0.83 -21.15 -6.27
CA ASP A 179 1.93 -20.28 -6.70
C ASP A 179 1.42 -19.08 -7.51
N ARG A 180 0.40 -19.29 -8.34
CA ARG A 180 -0.26 -18.22 -9.09
C ARG A 180 -0.98 -17.23 -8.16
N VAL A 181 -1.74 -17.72 -7.16
CA VAL A 181 -2.42 -16.88 -6.17
C VAL A 181 -1.40 -16.05 -5.38
N LEU A 182 -0.33 -16.69 -4.90
CA LEU A 182 0.74 -15.99 -4.19
C LEU A 182 1.43 -14.92 -5.07
N ALA A 183 1.63 -15.20 -6.36
CA ALA A 183 2.17 -14.25 -7.31
C ALA A 183 1.19 -13.08 -7.56
N GLU A 184 -0.11 -13.37 -7.68
CA GLU A 184 -1.12 -12.34 -7.90
C GLU A 184 -1.40 -11.47 -6.66
N ILE A 185 -1.29 -12.02 -5.44
CA ILE A 185 -1.40 -11.22 -4.20
C ILE A 185 -0.23 -10.22 -4.05
N ARG A 186 0.90 -10.46 -4.70
CA ARG A 186 2.06 -9.56 -4.64
C ARG A 186 1.93 -8.31 -5.51
N LYS A 187 1.05 -8.30 -6.49
CA LYS A 187 0.94 -7.24 -7.51
C LYS A 187 0.04 -6.06 -7.13
N PRO A 188 -1.07 -6.25 -6.40
CA PRO A 188 -2.07 -5.20 -6.19
C PRO A 188 -1.59 -4.12 -5.24
N ARG A 189 -2.21 -2.94 -5.35
CA ARG A 189 -2.04 -1.81 -4.43
C ARG A 189 -2.51 -2.15 -3.02
N PHE A 190 -3.60 -2.91 -2.93
CA PHE A 190 -4.24 -3.35 -1.68
C PHE A 190 -5.05 -4.61 -1.92
N VAL A 191 -5.38 -5.28 -0.82
CA VAL A 191 -6.25 -6.46 -0.81
C VAL A 191 -7.57 -6.10 -0.14
N ILE A 192 -8.68 -6.56 -0.70
CA ILE A 192 -9.99 -6.55 -0.08
C ILE A 192 -10.29 -7.99 0.33
N ALA A 193 -10.48 -8.25 1.61
CA ALA A 193 -10.76 -9.57 2.14
C ALA A 193 -12.17 -9.62 2.75
N ASP A 194 -13.09 -10.35 2.10
CA ASP A 194 -14.45 -10.56 2.60
C ASP A 194 -14.55 -11.87 3.38
N PHE A 195 -14.66 -11.74 4.69
CA PHE A 195 -14.75 -12.85 5.63
C PHE A 195 -16.16 -13.43 5.79
N THR A 196 -17.12 -12.97 5.02
CA THR A 196 -18.44 -13.59 4.97
C THR A 196 -18.32 -15.10 4.68
N LYS A 197 -18.92 -15.95 5.53
CA LYS A 197 -18.77 -17.40 5.54
C LYS A 197 -17.41 -17.96 5.98
N HIS A 198 -16.51 -17.15 6.51
CA HIS A 198 -15.28 -17.53 7.24
C HIS A 198 -14.42 -18.58 6.53
N ARG A 199 -14.18 -18.42 5.21
CA ARG A 199 -13.38 -19.34 4.42
C ARG A 199 -11.90 -19.23 4.75
N ASN A 200 -11.26 -20.35 5.07
CA ASN A 200 -9.83 -20.41 5.46
C ASN A 200 -8.90 -19.81 4.40
N GLY A 201 -9.21 -19.96 3.10
CA GLY A 201 -8.46 -19.37 2.00
C GLY A 201 -8.38 -17.84 2.11
N VAL A 202 -9.48 -17.18 2.44
CA VAL A 202 -9.52 -15.72 2.62
C VAL A 202 -8.63 -15.27 3.79
N TYR A 203 -8.63 -16.00 4.91
CA TYR A 203 -7.73 -15.73 6.04
C TYR A 203 -6.27 -15.89 5.66
N PHE A 204 -5.94 -16.92 4.88
CA PHE A 204 -4.58 -17.14 4.38
C PHE A 204 -4.12 -16.01 3.45
N GLU A 205 -4.95 -15.64 2.47
CA GLU A 205 -4.66 -14.60 1.50
C GLU A 205 -4.47 -13.22 2.18
N ALA A 206 -5.36 -12.87 3.11
CA ALA A 206 -5.25 -11.65 3.90
C ALA A 206 -3.99 -11.64 4.78
N GLY A 207 -3.69 -12.75 5.46
CA GLY A 207 -2.49 -12.91 6.29
C GLY A 207 -1.20 -12.84 5.47
N TYR A 208 -1.19 -13.43 4.26
CA TYR A 208 -0.06 -13.34 3.35
C TYR A 208 0.18 -11.90 2.86
N ALA A 209 -0.90 -11.20 2.49
CA ALA A 209 -0.83 -9.78 2.11
C ALA A 209 -0.27 -8.92 3.25
N LEU A 210 -0.73 -9.11 4.49
CA LEU A 210 -0.19 -8.41 5.67
C LEU A 210 1.30 -8.69 5.88
N GLY A 211 1.73 -9.95 5.72
CA GLY A 211 3.13 -10.35 5.82
C GLY A 211 4.04 -9.67 4.79
N LEU A 212 3.47 -9.28 3.63
CA LEU A 212 4.11 -8.51 2.57
C LEU A 212 3.97 -6.98 2.76
N SER A 213 3.36 -6.53 3.86
CA SER A 213 3.04 -5.11 4.10
C SER A 213 2.11 -4.50 3.04
N ILE A 214 1.30 -5.32 2.39
CA ILE A 214 0.23 -4.87 1.49
C ILE A 214 -0.99 -4.52 2.35
N PRO A 215 -1.59 -3.32 2.16
CA PRO A 215 -2.79 -2.93 2.90
C PRO A 215 -3.94 -3.91 2.68
N VAL A 216 -4.63 -4.29 3.76
CA VAL A 216 -5.82 -5.15 3.69
C VAL A 216 -7.02 -4.40 4.22
N ILE A 217 -8.09 -4.33 3.42
CA ILE A 217 -9.40 -3.83 3.82
C ILE A 217 -10.27 -5.03 4.17
N TRP A 218 -10.72 -5.07 5.42
CA TRP A 218 -11.45 -6.17 6.01
C TRP A 218 -12.95 -5.94 5.86
N LEU A 219 -13.66 -6.91 5.29
CA LEU A 219 -15.11 -6.88 5.12
C LEU A 219 -15.74 -8.07 5.82
N CYS A 220 -16.93 -7.88 6.38
CA CYS A 220 -17.77 -8.98 6.84
C CYS A 220 -19.24 -8.56 6.82
N ARG A 221 -20.10 -9.47 6.41
CA ARG A 221 -21.55 -9.23 6.49
C ARG A 221 -22.01 -9.20 7.94
N ASN A 222 -22.97 -8.35 8.25
CA ASN A 222 -23.40 -8.06 9.62
C ASN A 222 -23.93 -9.29 10.38
N ASP A 223 -24.58 -10.22 9.70
CA ASP A 223 -25.11 -11.45 10.29
C ASP A 223 -24.06 -12.53 10.53
N GLU A 224 -22.86 -12.38 9.97
CA GLU A 224 -21.73 -13.31 10.09
C GLU A 224 -20.62 -12.77 11.02
N MET A 225 -20.69 -11.50 11.41
CA MET A 225 -19.62 -10.86 12.21
C MET A 225 -19.41 -11.51 13.58
N GLY A 226 -20.46 -12.08 14.17
CA GLY A 226 -20.38 -12.79 15.46
C GLY A 226 -19.61 -14.11 15.42
N GLU A 227 -19.34 -14.65 14.24
CA GLU A 227 -18.56 -15.87 14.00
C GLU A 227 -17.11 -15.57 13.55
N ALA A 228 -16.73 -14.29 13.47
CA ALA A 228 -15.38 -13.90 13.06
C ALA A 228 -14.33 -14.49 14.03
N HIS A 229 -13.23 -14.98 13.47
CA HIS A 229 -12.15 -15.55 14.26
C HIS A 229 -11.58 -14.49 15.21
N PHE A 230 -11.38 -14.83 16.49
CA PHE A 230 -10.93 -13.88 17.54
C PHE A 230 -9.65 -13.12 17.17
N ASP A 231 -8.74 -13.74 16.41
CA ASP A 231 -7.49 -13.11 15.95
C ASP A 231 -7.75 -11.96 14.97
N THR A 232 -8.92 -11.92 14.33
CA THR A 232 -9.28 -10.89 13.36
C THR A 232 -10.26 -9.85 13.89
N GLU A 233 -10.85 -10.05 15.07
CA GLU A 233 -11.77 -9.09 15.73
C GLU A 233 -11.12 -7.71 15.98
N HIS A 234 -9.78 -7.67 16.13
CA HIS A 234 -9.03 -6.44 16.37
C HIS A 234 -8.83 -5.58 15.12
N PHE A 235 -9.09 -6.14 13.92
CA PHE A 235 -9.02 -5.35 12.70
C PHE A 235 -10.32 -4.57 12.47
N ASN A 236 -10.17 -3.37 11.93
CA ASN A 236 -11.31 -2.50 11.64
C ASN A 236 -12.10 -2.97 10.43
N HIS A 237 -13.06 -3.87 10.64
CA HIS A 237 -13.92 -4.41 9.60
C HIS A 237 -14.95 -3.39 9.12
N ILE A 238 -15.18 -3.34 7.83
CA ILE A 238 -16.39 -2.77 7.25
C ILE A 238 -17.49 -3.82 7.41
N VAL A 239 -18.35 -3.62 8.41
CA VAL A 239 -19.53 -4.47 8.61
C VAL A 239 -20.65 -3.95 7.73
N TRP A 240 -21.12 -4.76 6.78
CA TRP A 240 -22.07 -4.35 5.75
C TRP A 240 -23.37 -5.14 5.77
N ALA A 241 -24.48 -4.52 5.34
CA ALA A 241 -25.81 -5.11 5.37
C ALA A 241 -26.28 -5.61 3.97
N ASN A 242 -25.89 -4.90 2.91
CA ASN A 242 -26.22 -5.21 1.53
C ASN A 242 -25.18 -4.63 0.56
N PRO A 243 -25.16 -5.02 -0.72
CA PRO A 243 -24.15 -4.56 -1.68
C PRO A 243 -24.08 -3.04 -1.85
N SER A 244 -25.18 -2.31 -1.75
CA SER A 244 -25.20 -0.84 -1.87
C SER A 244 -24.54 -0.16 -0.66
N ASP A 245 -24.82 -0.63 0.57
CA ASP A 245 -24.16 -0.20 1.80
C ASP A 245 -22.65 -0.50 1.74
N LEU A 246 -22.30 -1.72 1.28
CA LEU A 246 -20.91 -2.12 1.08
C LEU A 246 -20.20 -1.17 0.11
N ARG A 247 -20.77 -0.91 -1.07
CA ARG A 247 -20.19 -0.01 -2.08
C ARG A 247 -19.82 1.34 -1.49
N GLN A 248 -20.75 1.97 -0.77
CA GLN A 248 -20.54 3.29 -0.18
C GLN A 248 -19.42 3.29 0.87
N ARG A 249 -19.46 2.33 1.81
CA ARG A 249 -18.47 2.23 2.90
C ARG A 249 -17.09 1.87 2.37
N LEU A 250 -17.03 0.95 1.42
CA LEU A 250 -15.77 0.51 0.80
C LEU A 250 -15.12 1.66 0.00
N ALA A 251 -15.89 2.37 -0.81
CA ALA A 251 -15.37 3.53 -1.54
C ALA A 251 -14.82 4.61 -0.60
N LEU A 252 -15.52 4.92 0.49
CA LEU A 252 -15.04 5.86 1.51
C LEU A 252 -13.74 5.36 2.15
N ARG A 253 -13.64 4.07 2.52
CA ARG A 253 -12.44 3.49 3.12
C ARG A 253 -11.26 3.52 2.15
N ILE A 254 -11.45 3.14 0.89
CA ILE A 254 -10.40 3.16 -0.14
C ILE A 254 -9.87 4.58 -0.30
N ARG A 255 -10.74 5.56 -0.50
CA ARG A 255 -10.34 6.98 -0.64
C ARG A 255 -9.59 7.49 0.59
N ALA A 256 -10.02 7.10 1.78
CA ALA A 256 -9.42 7.54 3.03
C ALA A 256 -8.06 6.90 3.33
N THR A 257 -7.83 5.64 2.94
CA THR A 257 -6.65 4.86 3.34
C THR A 257 -5.69 4.53 2.20
N ILE A 258 -6.19 4.39 0.98
CA ILE A 258 -5.40 4.01 -0.20
C ILE A 258 -5.24 5.20 -1.16
N GLY A 259 -6.25 6.06 -1.25
CA GLY A 259 -6.34 7.14 -2.23
C GLY A 259 -7.14 6.75 -3.46
N MET A 260 -6.92 7.45 -4.57
CA MET A 260 -7.58 7.20 -5.86
C MET A 260 -6.62 6.48 -6.82
N GLY A 261 -7.15 5.59 -7.63
CA GLY A 261 -6.43 4.97 -8.74
C GLY A 261 -6.37 5.89 -9.96
N SER A 262 -5.64 5.47 -10.99
CA SER A 262 -5.43 6.25 -12.21
C SER A 262 -6.51 6.04 -13.28
N ARG A 263 -7.37 5.05 -13.12
CA ARG A 263 -8.46 4.75 -14.07
C ARG A 263 -9.44 5.92 -14.09
N LYS A 264 -9.50 6.63 -15.21
CA LYS A 264 -10.54 7.65 -15.43
C LYS A 264 -11.84 6.94 -15.78
N SER A 265 -12.89 7.21 -15.02
CA SER A 265 -14.27 6.81 -15.30
C SER A 265 -14.77 7.41 -16.61
#